data_c7f6e4d659f09d819dae7d8ef62d08a0
#
_entry.id   c7f6e4d659f09d819dae7d8ef62d08a0
#
_cell.length_a   1.000
_cell.length_b   1.000
_cell.length_c   1.000
_cell.angle_alpha   90.00
_cell.angle_beta   90.00
_cell.angle_gamma   90.00
#
_symmetry.space_group_name_H-M   'P 1'
#
loop_
_entity.id
_entity.type
_entity.pdbx_description
1 polymer ?
#
loop_
_entity_poly.entity_id
_entity_poly.type
_entity_poly.pdbx_seq_one_letter_code
_entity_poly.pdbx_strand_id
1 'polypeptide(L)'
;MNYGFIKTAASSLKLKVADVSFNTSIIKETIDSALEKNVKLLVTPELSVTGYTCADLFFARTLLIESERAVAELADYIKGKDIVLLVGAPVPFFNKLYNCAVVIDKDGVKGIVPKKHLANYNEFYEKRWFASGFDFKEVQSISYAGFDTKIGDIVFDLGAGAILGVELCEDLWVPNPPSSFLALCGANIIANLSASDEYVSKAQYRRELVANQSARCVCAYVYSGASVFESTTDLVFSGATLVCENGTVLSEGERFKRENVLTVADVDVERLLSQRRSNMSFENSNDKIEYIKLNLENKNNDLENRFVDSMPFVPSDNEKRAQRCKEIFAIQASGLAKRIEHVGSNGVVVGISGGLDSTLALLVSVSAMKLLGKNNSDILGVTMPGFGTTDRTYQNAIDLMKSLGVTIKEISIKDACVLHMKDIEHDSSVKDITYENTQARERTQILFDLANKHGKLLVGTGDLSELAMGWCTYNGDHMSMYGVNASVPKTLVKYLVEYVANVSDKKTADILFDVLDTPVSPELLPPDENGNIAQKTEDNIGPYELHDFFLYNFVRFGFEKNKIKRLALKAFDGKYDERTISKWLTVFTKRFFISQFKRSCIPDSPKVGSVSLSPRGDWRMPSDASFNAFI
;
A
#
# COMPACT_ATOMS: atom_id res chain seq x y z
N MET A 1 21.22 -4.75 6.71
CA MET A 1 20.07 -4.20 7.50
C MET A 1 18.77 -4.76 6.95
N ASN A 2 17.80 -5.11 7.80
CA ASN A 2 16.54 -5.69 7.35
C ASN A 2 15.44 -4.66 7.00
N TYR A 3 15.64 -3.38 7.31
CA TYR A 3 14.72 -2.27 7.05
C TYR A 3 13.28 -2.51 7.54
N GLY A 4 13.13 -3.17 8.69
CA GLY A 4 11.83 -3.48 9.30
C GLY A 4 11.10 -4.68 8.68
N PHE A 5 11.72 -5.43 7.79
CA PHE A 5 11.13 -6.66 7.24
C PHE A 5 11.37 -7.86 8.14
N ILE A 6 10.35 -8.70 8.28
CA ILE A 6 10.44 -10.01 8.93
C ILE A 6 9.83 -11.09 8.02
N LYS A 7 10.58 -12.15 7.77
CA LYS A 7 10.09 -13.27 6.95
C LYS A 7 9.30 -14.22 7.84
N THR A 8 8.00 -14.36 7.54
CA THR A 8 7.06 -15.18 8.30
C THR A 8 6.55 -16.33 7.45
N ALA A 9 6.19 -17.43 8.07
CA ALA A 9 5.56 -18.56 7.40
C ALA A 9 4.37 -19.12 8.18
N ALA A 10 3.28 -19.40 7.46
CA ALA A 10 2.18 -20.25 7.90
C ALA A 10 2.36 -21.65 7.29
N SER A 11 2.16 -22.68 8.09
CA SER A 11 2.29 -24.05 7.61
C SER A 11 0.98 -24.84 7.74
N SER A 12 0.80 -25.82 6.85
CA SER A 12 -0.18 -26.90 7.00
C SER A 12 0.56 -28.23 6.89
N LEU A 13 0.32 -29.12 7.82
CA LEU A 13 1.21 -30.27 8.09
C LEU A 13 0.57 -31.60 7.71
N LYS A 14 1.37 -32.53 7.18
CA LYS A 14 0.99 -33.92 6.98
C LYS A 14 1.01 -34.66 8.32
N LEU A 15 -0.08 -34.54 9.08
CA LEU A 15 -0.19 -35.14 10.41
C LEU A 15 -0.73 -36.58 10.37
N LYS A 16 -0.59 -37.28 11.53
CA LYS A 16 -1.35 -38.46 11.91
C LYS A 16 -1.98 -38.19 13.28
N VAL A 17 -3.28 -38.35 13.36
CA VAL A 17 -4.04 -38.11 14.61
C VAL A 17 -3.52 -39.00 15.71
N ALA A 18 -3.16 -38.42 16.86
CA ALA A 18 -2.58 -39.04 18.06
C ALA A 18 -1.19 -39.70 17.88
N ASP A 19 -0.56 -39.59 16.70
CA ASP A 19 0.82 -40.07 16.48
C ASP A 19 1.82 -38.93 16.72
N VAL A 20 2.06 -38.62 17.99
CA VAL A 20 2.91 -37.49 18.41
C VAL A 20 4.32 -37.57 17.84
N SER A 21 4.93 -38.76 17.81
CA SER A 21 6.28 -38.96 17.29
C SER A 21 6.36 -38.63 15.80
N PHE A 22 5.41 -39.12 15.01
CA PHE A 22 5.32 -38.80 13.59
C PHE A 22 5.11 -37.30 13.37
N ASN A 23 4.17 -36.70 14.11
CA ASN A 23 3.89 -35.26 13.98
C ASN A 23 5.11 -34.40 14.34
N THR A 24 5.87 -34.78 15.35
CA THR A 24 7.12 -34.12 15.75
C THR A 24 8.15 -34.18 14.63
N SER A 25 8.30 -35.33 13.95
CA SER A 25 9.21 -35.45 12.79
C SER A 25 8.81 -34.53 11.63
N ILE A 26 7.52 -34.43 11.33
CA ILE A 26 6.99 -33.54 10.29
C ILE A 26 7.19 -32.05 10.65
N ILE A 27 7.01 -31.69 11.91
CA ILE A 27 7.29 -30.31 12.36
C ILE A 27 8.78 -30.00 12.19
N LYS A 28 9.71 -30.92 12.50
CA LYS A 28 11.15 -30.74 12.28
C LYS A 28 11.50 -30.56 10.80
N GLU A 29 10.95 -31.39 9.91
CA GLU A 29 11.12 -31.22 8.45
C GLU A 29 10.64 -29.84 7.98
N THR A 30 9.52 -29.36 8.55
CA THR A 30 8.96 -28.04 8.24
C THR A 30 9.84 -26.91 8.78
N ILE A 31 10.45 -27.08 9.95
CA ILE A 31 11.45 -26.14 10.49
C ILE A 31 12.66 -26.04 9.57
N ASP A 32 13.19 -27.17 9.10
CA ASP A 32 14.35 -27.17 8.20
C ASP A 32 14.02 -26.48 6.87
N SER A 33 12.85 -26.76 6.28
CA SER A 33 12.36 -26.08 5.08
C SER A 33 12.16 -24.57 5.29
N ALA A 34 11.74 -24.15 6.51
CA ALA A 34 11.58 -22.75 6.87
C ALA A 34 12.95 -22.05 7.03
N LEU A 35 13.92 -22.74 7.63
CA LEU A 35 15.29 -22.23 7.80
C LEU A 35 16.01 -22.05 6.46
N GLU A 36 15.87 -23.01 5.53
CA GLU A 36 16.40 -22.88 4.16
C GLU A 36 15.89 -21.64 3.44
N LYS A 37 14.65 -21.20 3.75
CA LYS A 37 14.05 -19.98 3.23
C LYS A 37 14.28 -18.74 4.09
N ASN A 38 15.15 -18.82 5.12
CA ASN A 38 15.42 -17.75 6.07
C ASN A 38 14.18 -17.23 6.83
N VAL A 39 13.18 -18.08 7.04
CA VAL A 39 12.00 -17.74 7.86
C VAL A 39 12.41 -17.47 9.30
N LYS A 40 11.82 -16.44 9.90
CA LYS A 40 12.08 -15.99 11.27
C LYS A 40 10.95 -16.29 12.23
N LEU A 41 9.73 -16.42 11.71
CA LEU A 41 8.54 -16.79 12.46
C LEU A 41 7.81 -17.91 11.71
N LEU A 42 7.75 -19.09 12.29
CA LEU A 42 7.01 -20.24 11.76
C LEU A 42 5.80 -20.52 12.65
N VAL A 43 4.61 -20.51 12.03
CA VAL A 43 3.34 -20.81 12.69
C VAL A 43 2.82 -22.15 12.18
N THR A 44 2.55 -23.10 13.08
CA THR A 44 1.92 -24.38 12.78
C THR A 44 0.41 -24.37 13.09
N PRO A 45 -0.37 -25.35 12.66
CA PRO A 45 -1.79 -25.44 13.01
C PRO A 45 -2.05 -25.63 14.51
N GLU A 46 -3.29 -25.38 14.91
CA GLU A 46 -3.83 -25.67 16.22
C GLU A 46 -3.67 -27.16 16.56
N LEU A 47 -3.23 -27.46 17.80
CA LEU A 47 -2.97 -28.82 18.30
C LEU A 47 -2.10 -29.68 17.36
N SER A 48 -1.18 -29.05 16.63
CA SER A 48 -0.35 -29.70 15.60
C SER A 48 0.54 -30.83 16.14
N VAL A 49 0.85 -30.84 17.42
CA VAL A 49 1.64 -31.91 18.05
C VAL A 49 0.84 -33.22 18.14
N THR A 50 -0.44 -33.14 18.42
CA THR A 50 -1.32 -34.32 18.61
C THR A 50 -2.22 -34.61 17.41
N GLY A 51 -2.53 -33.61 16.60
CA GLY A 51 -3.70 -33.49 15.76
C GLY A 51 -4.87 -32.90 16.56
N TYR A 52 -5.72 -32.14 15.87
CA TYR A 52 -6.89 -31.51 16.46
C TYR A 52 -8.00 -32.50 16.79
N THR A 53 -8.18 -33.50 15.96
CA THR A 53 -9.32 -34.46 15.99
C THR A 53 -9.10 -35.66 16.90
N CYS A 54 -8.31 -35.53 17.97
CA CYS A 54 -8.05 -36.60 18.94
C CYS A 54 -9.26 -36.96 19.83
N ALA A 55 -10.29 -36.14 19.87
CA ALA A 55 -11.51 -36.38 20.67
C ALA A 55 -11.21 -36.77 22.13
N ASP A 56 -11.86 -37.79 22.69
CA ASP A 56 -11.68 -38.23 24.07
C ASP A 56 -10.27 -38.78 24.39
N LEU A 57 -9.40 -38.95 23.38
CA LEU A 57 -7.99 -39.26 23.62
C LEU A 57 -7.26 -38.11 24.37
N PHE A 58 -7.79 -36.89 24.34
CA PHE A 58 -7.27 -35.80 25.20
C PHE A 58 -7.40 -36.07 26.69
N PHE A 59 -8.23 -37.03 27.11
CA PHE A 59 -8.25 -37.50 28.52
C PHE A 59 -7.17 -38.55 28.84
N ALA A 60 -6.51 -39.09 27.80
CA ALA A 60 -5.49 -40.11 27.97
C ALA A 60 -4.17 -39.49 28.44
N ARG A 61 -3.73 -39.83 29.67
CA ARG A 61 -2.47 -39.32 30.23
C ARG A 61 -1.26 -39.56 29.32
N THR A 62 -1.23 -40.67 28.60
CA THR A 62 -0.15 -41.00 27.66
C THR A 62 -0.02 -39.95 26.57
N LEU A 63 -1.14 -39.51 25.94
CA LEU A 63 -1.12 -38.49 24.91
C LEU A 63 -0.57 -37.15 25.44
N LEU A 64 -0.95 -36.76 26.64
CA LEU A 64 -0.49 -35.51 27.27
C LEU A 64 1.00 -35.55 27.60
N ILE A 65 1.52 -36.67 28.14
CA ILE A 65 2.94 -36.85 28.43
C ILE A 65 3.77 -36.82 27.15
N GLU A 66 3.34 -37.55 26.10
CA GLU A 66 4.07 -37.57 24.82
C GLU A 66 4.01 -36.20 24.14
N SER A 67 2.90 -35.47 24.25
CA SER A 67 2.79 -34.10 23.73
C SER A 67 3.80 -33.14 24.42
N GLU A 68 3.94 -33.20 25.74
CA GLU A 68 4.92 -32.37 26.47
C GLU A 68 6.36 -32.75 26.11
N ARG A 69 6.66 -34.07 25.96
CA ARG A 69 7.98 -34.52 25.46
C ARG A 69 8.29 -34.02 24.08
N ALA A 70 7.31 -34.02 23.17
CA ALA A 70 7.46 -33.50 21.82
C ALA A 70 7.80 -32.01 21.83
N VAL A 71 7.18 -31.21 22.68
CA VAL A 71 7.52 -29.79 22.84
C VAL A 71 8.94 -29.61 23.34
N ALA A 72 9.39 -30.43 24.32
CA ALA A 72 10.78 -30.43 24.79
C ALA A 72 11.76 -30.78 23.67
N GLU A 73 11.42 -31.82 22.87
CA GLU A 73 12.23 -32.25 21.72
C GLU A 73 12.32 -31.18 20.61
N LEU A 74 11.23 -30.46 20.36
CA LEU A 74 11.21 -29.35 19.41
C LEU A 74 12.04 -28.15 19.93
N ALA A 75 11.98 -27.86 21.23
CA ALA A 75 12.80 -26.81 21.84
C ALA A 75 14.31 -27.14 21.74
N ASP A 76 14.69 -28.38 22.00
CA ASP A 76 16.06 -28.82 21.78
C ASP A 76 16.47 -28.78 20.31
N TYR A 77 15.56 -29.13 19.40
CA TYR A 77 15.83 -29.14 17.96
C TYR A 77 16.11 -27.77 17.38
N ILE A 78 15.42 -26.73 17.85
CA ILE A 78 15.65 -25.35 17.37
C ILE A 78 16.73 -24.61 18.16
N LYS A 79 17.33 -25.22 19.17
CA LYS A 79 18.40 -24.61 19.97
C LYS A 79 19.52 -24.07 19.09
N GLY A 80 19.82 -22.79 19.26
CA GLY A 80 20.83 -22.07 18.46
C GLY A 80 20.42 -21.72 17.03
N LYS A 81 19.23 -22.13 16.56
CA LYS A 81 18.69 -21.75 15.23
C LYS A 81 17.95 -20.42 15.33
N ASP A 82 18.14 -19.55 14.34
CA ASP A 82 17.56 -18.19 14.34
C ASP A 82 16.12 -18.19 13.79
N ILE A 83 15.22 -18.85 14.50
CA ILE A 83 13.81 -18.98 14.20
C ILE A 83 12.98 -18.99 15.48
N VAL A 84 11.77 -18.42 15.42
CA VAL A 84 10.71 -18.55 16.42
C VAL A 84 9.67 -19.50 15.88
N LEU A 85 9.32 -20.51 16.68
CA LEU A 85 8.35 -21.54 16.35
C LEU A 85 7.12 -21.41 17.26
N LEU A 86 5.93 -21.44 16.66
CA LEU A 86 4.66 -21.57 17.35
C LEU A 86 4.07 -22.94 17.05
N VAL A 87 3.84 -23.75 18.09
CA VAL A 87 3.20 -25.07 17.97
C VAL A 87 1.94 -25.16 18.81
N GLY A 88 0.90 -25.79 18.27
CA GLY A 88 -0.33 -26.10 19.00
C GLY A 88 -0.17 -27.36 19.82
N ALA A 89 -0.46 -27.30 21.14
CA ALA A 89 -0.37 -28.44 22.05
C ALA A 89 -1.44 -28.37 23.14
N PRO A 90 -1.95 -29.52 23.65
CA PRO A 90 -2.76 -29.59 24.86
C PRO A 90 -1.85 -29.42 26.07
N VAL A 91 -2.15 -28.45 26.93
CA VAL A 91 -1.33 -28.12 28.13
C VAL A 91 -2.15 -28.32 29.41
N PRO A 92 -1.80 -29.29 30.24
CA PRO A 92 -2.38 -29.42 31.59
C PRO A 92 -1.89 -28.29 32.50
N PHE A 93 -2.82 -27.63 33.18
CA PHE A 93 -2.49 -26.64 34.21
C PHE A 93 -3.45 -26.77 35.39
N PHE A 94 -2.91 -27.06 36.59
CA PHE A 94 -3.69 -27.49 37.75
C PHE A 94 -4.63 -28.67 37.40
N ASN A 95 -5.92 -28.48 37.57
CA ASN A 95 -6.95 -29.51 37.36
C ASN A 95 -7.65 -29.40 36.00
N LYS A 96 -7.11 -28.60 35.07
CA LYS A 96 -7.73 -28.33 33.80
C LYS A 96 -6.75 -28.60 32.63
N LEU A 97 -7.31 -28.86 31.48
CA LEU A 97 -6.57 -28.98 30.23
C LEU A 97 -6.89 -27.75 29.36
N TYR A 98 -5.88 -27.17 28.72
CA TYR A 98 -6.01 -26.02 27.86
C TYR A 98 -5.49 -26.33 26.46
N ASN A 99 -6.18 -25.84 25.43
CA ASN A 99 -5.70 -25.80 24.07
C ASN A 99 -4.81 -24.57 23.91
N CYS A 100 -3.54 -24.77 23.65
CA CYS A 100 -2.54 -23.70 23.73
C CYS A 100 -1.66 -23.61 22.49
N ALA A 101 -1.21 -22.38 22.22
CA ALA A 101 -0.03 -22.13 21.41
C ALA A 101 1.21 -22.03 22.33
N VAL A 102 2.23 -22.81 22.03
CA VAL A 102 3.52 -22.77 22.72
C VAL A 102 4.52 -22.02 21.84
N VAL A 103 5.11 -20.96 22.38
CA VAL A 103 6.10 -20.11 21.69
C VAL A 103 7.49 -20.54 22.10
N ILE A 104 8.31 -20.90 21.11
CA ILE A 104 9.65 -21.47 21.31
C ILE A 104 10.65 -20.66 20.49
N ASP A 105 11.78 -20.27 21.08
CA ASP A 105 12.93 -19.70 20.39
C ASP A 105 14.20 -20.54 20.64
N LYS A 106 15.33 -20.07 20.16
CA LYS A 106 16.63 -20.78 20.29
C LYS A 106 17.09 -21.03 21.72
N ASP A 107 16.48 -20.42 22.72
CA ASP A 107 16.78 -20.60 24.16
C ASP A 107 15.74 -21.49 24.87
N GLY A 108 14.68 -21.96 24.17
CA GLY A 108 13.68 -22.86 24.69
C GLY A 108 12.25 -22.28 24.71
N VAL A 109 11.37 -22.82 25.54
CA VAL A 109 9.97 -22.40 25.66
C VAL A 109 9.89 -21.05 26.37
N LYS A 110 9.31 -20.06 25.69
CA LYS A 110 9.25 -18.67 26.13
C LYS A 110 7.91 -18.28 26.74
N GLY A 111 6.83 -18.87 26.26
CA GLY A 111 5.50 -18.58 26.77
C GLY A 111 4.43 -19.49 26.16
N ILE A 112 3.30 -19.56 26.83
CA ILE A 112 2.16 -20.40 26.48
C ILE A 112 0.91 -19.52 26.44
N VAL A 113 0.22 -19.51 25.31
CA VAL A 113 -1.01 -18.73 25.11
C VAL A 113 -2.20 -19.67 24.99
N PRO A 114 -3.13 -19.69 25.97
CA PRO A 114 -4.31 -20.54 25.93
C PRO A 114 -5.41 -19.92 25.07
N LYS A 115 -6.14 -20.78 24.33
CA LYS A 115 -7.32 -20.41 23.56
C LYS A 115 -8.40 -19.81 24.46
N LYS A 116 -8.92 -18.64 24.11
CA LYS A 116 -9.96 -17.95 24.88
C LYS A 116 -11.35 -18.42 24.54
N HIS A 117 -11.67 -18.44 23.25
CA HIS A 117 -12.99 -18.83 22.75
C HIS A 117 -12.95 -20.27 22.24
N LEU A 118 -13.63 -21.15 22.95
CA LEU A 118 -13.72 -22.57 22.59
C LEU A 118 -14.91 -22.77 21.66
N ALA A 119 -14.67 -23.33 20.47
CA ALA A 119 -15.73 -23.70 19.54
C ALA A 119 -16.62 -24.79 20.18
N ASN A 120 -17.91 -24.49 20.40
CA ASN A 120 -18.84 -25.39 21.07
C ASN A 120 -20.25 -25.24 20.52
N TYR A 121 -20.38 -25.49 19.22
CA TYR A 121 -21.63 -25.45 18.47
C TYR A 121 -21.50 -26.40 17.26
N ASN A 122 -22.63 -26.88 16.75
CA ASN A 122 -22.71 -27.84 15.64
C ASN A 122 -21.75 -29.02 15.83
N GLU A 123 -20.78 -29.15 14.94
CA GLU A 123 -19.73 -30.18 14.90
C GLU A 123 -18.62 -29.99 15.94
N PHE A 124 -18.54 -28.81 16.56
CA PHE A 124 -17.50 -28.47 17.54
C PHE A 124 -18.01 -28.61 18.98
N TYR A 125 -17.23 -29.28 19.85
CA TYR A 125 -17.53 -29.47 21.28
C TYR A 125 -16.25 -29.43 22.14
N GLU A 126 -15.40 -28.42 21.89
CA GLU A 126 -14.11 -28.26 22.57
C GLU A 126 -14.25 -28.13 24.11
N LYS A 127 -15.37 -27.57 24.62
CA LYS A 127 -15.65 -27.47 26.06
C LYS A 127 -15.74 -28.83 26.76
N ARG A 128 -15.85 -29.92 26.00
CA ARG A 128 -15.79 -31.28 26.58
C ARG A 128 -14.39 -31.58 27.11
N TRP A 129 -13.35 -31.06 26.47
CA TRP A 129 -11.95 -31.40 26.75
C TRP A 129 -11.18 -30.26 27.38
N PHE A 130 -11.43 -29.02 26.92
CA PHE A 130 -10.61 -27.86 27.25
C PHE A 130 -11.34 -26.81 28.06
N ALA A 131 -10.57 -26.15 28.94
CA ALA A 131 -10.98 -24.96 29.67
C ALA A 131 -10.59 -23.69 28.85
N SER A 132 -11.31 -22.61 29.07
CA SER A 132 -11.11 -21.34 28.40
C SER A 132 -9.90 -20.57 28.94
N GLY A 133 -9.15 -19.93 28.09
CA GLY A 133 -8.09 -18.99 28.47
C GLY A 133 -8.57 -17.79 29.29
N PHE A 134 -9.88 -17.51 29.32
CA PHE A 134 -10.46 -16.51 30.25
C PHE A 134 -10.35 -16.86 31.72
N ASP A 135 -9.96 -18.10 32.06
CA ASP A 135 -9.64 -18.46 33.42
C ASP A 135 -8.40 -17.73 33.96
N PHE A 136 -7.51 -17.33 33.07
CA PHE A 136 -6.29 -16.59 33.43
C PHE A 136 -6.61 -15.10 33.57
N LYS A 137 -6.85 -14.64 34.82
CA LYS A 137 -7.02 -13.20 35.10
C LYS A 137 -5.70 -12.44 35.02
N GLU A 138 -4.61 -13.14 35.29
CA GLU A 138 -3.24 -12.67 35.25
C GLU A 138 -2.36 -13.80 34.69
N VAL A 139 -1.23 -13.43 34.09
CA VAL A 139 -0.23 -14.38 33.62
C VAL A 139 0.33 -15.18 34.79
N GLN A 140 0.37 -16.50 34.68
CA GLN A 140 0.83 -17.44 35.72
C GLN A 140 2.18 -18.05 35.32
N SER A 141 2.96 -18.46 36.34
CA SER A 141 4.17 -19.25 36.10
C SER A 141 3.81 -20.73 35.95
N ILE A 142 4.49 -21.41 35.04
CA ILE A 142 4.33 -22.85 34.77
C ILE A 142 5.70 -23.47 34.48
N SER A 143 5.94 -24.68 34.98
CA SER A 143 7.03 -25.54 34.52
C SER A 143 6.46 -26.50 33.47
N TYR A 144 6.94 -26.41 32.23
CA TYR A 144 6.42 -27.18 31.08
C TYR A 144 7.55 -27.53 30.11
N ALA A 145 7.58 -28.76 29.65
CA ALA A 145 8.59 -29.28 28.74
C ALA A 145 10.04 -29.09 29.21
N GLY A 146 10.27 -29.06 30.53
CA GLY A 146 11.59 -28.82 31.13
C GLY A 146 12.00 -27.37 31.28
N PHE A 147 11.10 -26.41 30.99
CA PHE A 147 11.35 -24.97 31.09
C PHE A 147 10.41 -24.32 32.14
N ASP A 148 10.95 -23.39 32.91
CA ASP A 148 10.13 -22.48 33.72
C ASP A 148 9.73 -21.29 32.82
N THR A 149 8.43 -21.16 32.57
CA THR A 149 7.84 -20.21 31.66
C THR A 149 6.55 -19.61 32.18
N LYS A 150 5.83 -18.89 31.33
CA LYS A 150 4.56 -18.23 31.69
C LYS A 150 3.42 -18.71 30.82
N ILE A 151 2.21 -18.71 31.38
CA ILE A 151 0.96 -19.01 30.65
C ILE A 151 -0.07 -17.91 30.88
N GLY A 152 -0.73 -17.44 29.80
CA GLY A 152 -1.76 -16.40 29.86
C GLY A 152 -1.68 -15.45 28.68
N ASP A 153 -2.10 -14.19 28.90
CA ASP A 153 -2.08 -13.13 27.91
C ASP A 153 -0.68 -12.52 27.77
N ILE A 154 0.00 -12.89 26.72
CA ILE A 154 1.41 -12.54 26.50
C ILE A 154 1.58 -11.98 25.08
N VAL A 155 2.38 -10.94 24.94
CA VAL A 155 2.93 -10.51 23.65
C VAL A 155 4.45 -10.72 23.64
N PHE A 156 4.99 -10.98 22.45
CA PHE A 156 6.39 -11.38 22.29
C PHE A 156 7.14 -10.37 21.40
N ASP A 157 8.22 -9.82 21.93
CA ASP A 157 9.09 -8.89 21.20
C ASP A 157 10.11 -9.68 20.36
N LEU A 158 9.93 -9.64 19.05
CA LEU A 158 10.81 -10.24 18.03
C LEU A 158 12.02 -9.33 17.69
N GLY A 159 12.11 -8.15 18.29
CA GLY A 159 13.11 -7.14 17.97
C GLY A 159 12.73 -6.25 16.77
N ALA A 160 13.47 -5.15 16.60
CA ALA A 160 13.26 -4.17 15.52
C ALA A 160 11.82 -3.61 15.41
N GLY A 161 11.10 -3.55 16.53
CA GLY A 161 9.71 -3.06 16.60
C GLY A 161 8.65 -4.09 16.20
N ALA A 162 9.04 -5.33 15.91
CA ALA A 162 8.10 -6.42 15.62
C ALA A 162 7.60 -7.04 16.93
N ILE A 163 6.31 -6.91 17.21
CA ILE A 163 5.65 -7.46 18.39
C ILE A 163 4.60 -8.48 17.93
N LEU A 164 4.74 -9.71 18.42
CA LEU A 164 3.87 -10.82 18.09
C LEU A 164 2.77 -10.97 19.15
N GLY A 165 1.52 -11.00 18.70
CA GLY A 165 0.37 -11.48 19.45
C GLY A 165 -0.09 -12.84 18.93
N VAL A 166 -0.68 -13.66 19.78
CA VAL A 166 -1.12 -15.02 19.42
C VAL A 166 -2.58 -15.21 19.80
N GLU A 167 -3.37 -15.76 18.88
CA GLU A 167 -4.73 -16.23 19.14
C GLU A 167 -4.96 -17.58 18.42
N LEU A 168 -6.00 -18.31 18.79
CA LEU A 168 -6.27 -19.64 18.26
C LEU A 168 -7.66 -19.73 17.64
N CYS A 169 -7.72 -20.14 16.40
CA CYS A 169 -8.88 -20.57 15.63
C CYS A 169 -10.15 -19.72 15.88
N GLU A 170 -11.07 -20.21 16.74
CA GLU A 170 -12.34 -19.56 17.07
C GLU A 170 -12.19 -18.14 17.59
N ASP A 171 -11.04 -17.80 18.19
CA ASP A 171 -10.74 -16.45 18.66
C ASP A 171 -10.90 -15.39 17.54
N LEU A 172 -10.64 -15.73 16.28
CA LEU A 172 -10.84 -14.84 15.14
C LEU A 172 -12.33 -14.67 14.76
N TRP A 173 -13.16 -15.68 15.01
CA TRP A 173 -14.54 -15.73 14.49
C TRP A 173 -15.55 -14.98 15.35
N VAL A 174 -15.17 -14.62 16.58
CA VAL A 174 -16.02 -13.89 17.53
C VAL A 174 -16.13 -12.40 17.17
N PRO A 175 -17.18 -11.70 17.64
CA PRO A 175 -17.37 -10.27 17.37
C PRO A 175 -16.21 -9.38 17.84
N ASN A 176 -15.52 -9.75 18.93
CA ASN A 176 -14.36 -9.03 19.46
C ASN A 176 -13.17 -9.99 19.62
N PRO A 177 -12.39 -10.23 18.55
CA PRO A 177 -11.23 -11.11 18.61
C PRO A 177 -10.17 -10.63 19.59
N PRO A 178 -9.47 -11.55 20.31
CA PRO A 178 -8.31 -11.20 21.14
C PRO A 178 -7.25 -10.38 20.41
N SER A 179 -7.04 -10.62 19.11
CA SER A 179 -6.12 -9.84 18.29
C SER A 179 -6.41 -8.34 18.27
N SER A 180 -7.67 -7.91 18.48
CA SER A 180 -8.02 -6.49 18.62
C SER A 180 -7.39 -5.89 19.87
N PHE A 181 -7.49 -6.56 21.00
CA PHE A 181 -6.84 -6.16 22.25
C PHE A 181 -5.31 -6.23 22.15
N LEU A 182 -4.78 -7.34 21.63
CA LEU A 182 -3.34 -7.53 21.46
C LEU A 182 -2.72 -6.44 20.58
N ALA A 183 -3.43 -6.01 19.52
CA ALA A 183 -2.98 -4.92 18.65
C ALA A 183 -2.90 -3.57 19.38
N LEU A 184 -3.89 -3.27 20.24
CA LEU A 184 -3.89 -2.07 21.09
C LEU A 184 -2.79 -2.14 22.16
N CYS A 185 -2.39 -3.35 22.57
CA CYS A 185 -1.22 -3.58 23.44
C CYS A 185 0.12 -3.59 22.69
N GLY A 186 0.14 -3.22 21.39
CA GLY A 186 1.35 -3.05 20.60
C GLY A 186 1.65 -4.17 19.60
N ALA A 187 0.96 -5.32 19.66
CA ALA A 187 1.19 -6.39 18.68
C ALA A 187 0.90 -5.90 17.25
N ASN A 188 1.87 -6.05 16.37
CA ASN A 188 1.78 -5.68 14.95
C ASN A 188 1.96 -6.89 14.01
N ILE A 189 2.20 -8.06 14.58
CA ILE A 189 2.09 -9.36 13.92
C ILE A 189 1.16 -10.21 14.78
N ILE A 190 0.12 -10.77 14.18
CA ILE A 190 -0.80 -11.71 14.84
C ILE A 190 -0.61 -13.08 14.20
N ALA A 191 -0.38 -14.10 15.02
CA ALA A 191 -0.37 -15.49 14.62
C ALA A 191 -1.67 -16.16 15.07
N ASN A 192 -2.33 -16.88 14.16
CA ASN A 192 -3.50 -17.68 14.45
C ASN A 192 -3.24 -19.14 14.06
N LEU A 193 -3.14 -19.99 15.10
CA LEU A 193 -3.08 -21.44 14.95
C LEU A 193 -4.51 -21.95 14.85
N SER A 194 -4.89 -22.58 13.77
CA SER A 194 -6.29 -22.87 13.45
C SER A 194 -6.53 -24.33 13.09
N ALA A 195 -7.71 -24.81 13.45
CA ALA A 195 -8.27 -26.07 12.97
C ALA A 195 -9.74 -25.82 12.60
N SER A 196 -9.93 -25.14 11.48
CA SER A 196 -11.24 -24.83 10.94
C SER A 196 -11.55 -25.79 9.80
N ASP A 197 -12.66 -26.51 9.93
CA ASP A 197 -13.17 -27.40 8.90
C ASP A 197 -13.52 -26.65 7.60
N GLU A 198 -13.83 -27.36 6.54
CA GLU A 198 -14.11 -26.79 5.24
C GLU A 198 -15.48 -27.19 4.72
N TYR A 199 -16.28 -26.21 4.32
CA TYR A 199 -17.52 -26.37 3.58
C TYR A 199 -17.62 -25.32 2.47
N VAL A 200 -18.58 -25.48 1.57
CA VAL A 200 -18.75 -24.59 0.41
C VAL A 200 -18.88 -23.13 0.85
N SER A 201 -18.12 -22.24 0.22
CA SER A 201 -18.05 -20.80 0.47
C SER A 201 -17.26 -20.34 1.73
N LYS A 202 -16.91 -21.24 2.66
CA LYS A 202 -16.18 -20.87 3.89
C LYS A 202 -14.79 -20.30 3.60
N ALA A 203 -14.12 -20.77 2.56
CA ALA A 203 -12.78 -20.29 2.19
C ALA A 203 -12.77 -18.80 1.86
N GLN A 204 -13.74 -18.32 1.08
CA GLN A 204 -13.84 -16.90 0.75
C GLN A 204 -14.11 -16.07 2.01
N TYR A 205 -15.06 -16.49 2.84
CA TYR A 205 -15.38 -15.81 4.09
C TYR A 205 -14.16 -15.75 5.02
N ARG A 206 -13.44 -16.88 5.21
CA ARG A 206 -12.21 -16.92 6.02
C ARG A 206 -11.15 -15.95 5.49
N ARG A 207 -10.92 -15.95 4.18
CA ARG A 207 -9.96 -15.06 3.52
C ARG A 207 -10.30 -13.58 3.77
N GLU A 208 -11.56 -13.23 3.63
CA GLU A 208 -12.07 -11.87 3.90
C GLU A 208 -11.95 -11.52 5.38
N LEU A 209 -12.28 -12.44 6.29
CA LEU A 209 -12.20 -12.23 7.73
C LEU A 209 -10.75 -11.98 8.18
N VAL A 210 -9.79 -12.80 7.74
CA VAL A 210 -8.37 -12.62 8.03
C VAL A 210 -7.86 -11.29 7.49
N ALA A 211 -8.20 -10.96 6.24
CA ALA A 211 -7.79 -9.69 5.63
C ALA A 211 -8.39 -8.48 6.34
N ASN A 212 -9.69 -8.52 6.70
CA ASN A 212 -10.36 -7.45 7.43
C ASN A 212 -9.77 -7.26 8.84
N GLN A 213 -9.50 -8.34 9.57
CA GLN A 213 -8.90 -8.25 10.90
C GLN A 213 -7.48 -7.68 10.83
N SER A 214 -6.69 -8.09 9.84
CA SER A 214 -5.38 -7.50 9.55
C SER A 214 -5.47 -5.99 9.29
N ALA A 215 -6.47 -5.53 8.51
CA ALA A 215 -6.70 -4.12 8.22
C ALA A 215 -7.14 -3.32 9.46
N ARG A 216 -8.12 -3.83 10.21
CA ARG A 216 -8.65 -3.16 11.43
C ARG A 216 -7.58 -2.99 12.49
N CYS A 217 -6.74 -4.00 12.68
CA CYS A 217 -5.63 -4.00 13.64
C CYS A 217 -4.35 -3.33 13.10
N VAL A 218 -4.33 -2.90 11.84
CA VAL A 218 -3.12 -2.39 11.15
C VAL A 218 -1.93 -3.30 11.48
N CYS A 219 -2.05 -4.58 11.17
CA CYS A 219 -1.08 -5.61 11.53
C CYS A 219 -0.82 -6.57 10.36
N ALA A 220 0.26 -7.36 10.47
CA ALA A 220 0.38 -8.60 9.73
C ALA A 220 -0.43 -9.69 10.45
N TYR A 221 -1.05 -10.57 9.68
CA TYR A 221 -1.82 -11.69 10.21
C TYR A 221 -1.38 -12.98 9.54
N VAL A 222 -0.87 -13.93 10.33
CA VAL A 222 -0.34 -15.22 9.89
C VAL A 222 -1.31 -16.31 10.34
N TYR A 223 -2.05 -16.86 9.40
CA TYR A 223 -3.07 -17.90 9.65
C TYR A 223 -2.59 -19.26 9.18
N SER A 224 -2.58 -20.25 10.07
CA SER A 224 -2.09 -21.61 9.83
C SER A 224 -3.18 -22.63 10.15
N GLY A 225 -3.74 -23.29 9.13
CA GLY A 225 -4.89 -24.17 9.25
C GLY A 225 -4.56 -25.66 9.19
N ALA A 226 -5.31 -26.46 9.94
CA ALA A 226 -5.24 -27.94 9.93
C ALA A 226 -5.48 -28.53 8.54
N SER A 227 -4.77 -29.60 8.24
CA SER A 227 -4.72 -30.22 6.91
C SER A 227 -5.75 -31.32 6.70
N VAL A 228 -5.80 -31.84 5.47
CA VAL A 228 -6.62 -33.00 5.06
C VAL A 228 -6.25 -34.31 5.78
N PHE A 229 -5.26 -34.30 6.65
CA PHE A 229 -4.78 -35.46 7.40
C PHE A 229 -5.41 -35.59 8.81
N GLU A 230 -6.24 -34.63 9.20
CA GLU A 230 -7.10 -34.77 10.37
C GLU A 230 -8.17 -35.84 10.15
N SER A 231 -8.81 -36.32 11.22
CA SER A 231 -9.88 -37.32 11.10
C SER A 231 -11.03 -36.80 10.23
N THR A 232 -11.55 -37.67 9.39
CA THR A 232 -12.67 -37.41 8.47
C THR A 232 -13.97 -38.04 8.94
N THR A 233 -14.15 -38.26 10.25
CA THR A 233 -15.37 -38.87 10.78
C THR A 233 -16.61 -38.10 10.31
N ASP A 234 -16.63 -36.77 10.48
CA ASP A 234 -17.73 -35.91 10.03
C ASP A 234 -17.23 -34.65 9.32
N LEU A 235 -15.93 -34.32 9.41
CA LEU A 235 -15.34 -33.07 8.95
C LEU A 235 -14.22 -33.32 7.95
N VAL A 236 -13.98 -32.32 7.11
CA VAL A 236 -12.79 -32.25 6.27
C VAL A 236 -12.10 -30.92 6.51
N PHE A 237 -10.79 -30.95 6.68
CA PHE A 237 -9.95 -29.74 6.81
C PHE A 237 -9.19 -29.51 5.51
N SER A 238 -8.93 -28.27 5.15
CA SER A 238 -8.37 -27.95 3.84
C SER A 238 -6.90 -27.58 3.84
N GLY A 239 -6.30 -27.35 4.99
CA GLY A 239 -4.93 -26.85 5.08
C GLY A 239 -4.77 -25.39 4.63
N ALA A 240 -5.77 -24.56 4.88
CA ALA A 240 -5.71 -23.14 4.50
C ALA A 240 -4.60 -22.42 5.25
N THR A 241 -3.72 -21.73 4.51
CA THR A 241 -2.64 -20.90 5.04
C THR A 241 -2.67 -19.53 4.38
N LEU A 242 -2.57 -18.46 5.18
CA LEU A 242 -2.65 -17.08 4.72
C LEU A 242 -1.63 -16.22 5.46
N VAL A 243 -0.99 -15.31 4.74
CA VAL A 243 -0.26 -14.19 5.34
C VAL A 243 -0.81 -12.90 4.77
N CYS A 244 -1.40 -12.08 5.64
CA CYS A 244 -1.97 -10.78 5.29
C CYS A 244 -1.15 -9.65 5.93
N GLU A 245 -1.16 -8.46 5.33
CA GLU A 245 -0.57 -7.24 5.88
C GLU A 245 -1.52 -6.07 5.63
N ASN A 246 -2.07 -5.51 6.71
CA ASN A 246 -2.98 -4.37 6.63
C ASN A 246 -4.06 -4.51 5.53
N GLY A 247 -4.75 -5.62 5.53
CA GLY A 247 -5.84 -5.94 4.61
C GLY A 247 -5.43 -6.52 3.26
N THR A 248 -4.14 -6.56 2.96
CA THR A 248 -3.63 -7.15 1.71
C THR A 248 -3.16 -8.58 1.95
N VAL A 249 -3.65 -9.54 1.18
CA VAL A 249 -3.09 -10.90 1.18
C VAL A 249 -1.75 -10.86 0.47
N LEU A 250 -0.67 -11.14 1.21
CA LEU A 250 0.69 -11.22 0.67
C LEU A 250 0.97 -12.58 0.05
N SER A 251 0.50 -13.63 0.72
CA SER A 251 0.71 -15.02 0.27
C SER A 251 -0.44 -15.90 0.76
N GLU A 252 -0.84 -16.86 -0.06
CA GLU A 252 -1.91 -17.82 0.23
C GLU A 252 -1.49 -19.19 -0.28
N GLY A 253 -1.60 -20.21 0.58
CA GLY A 253 -1.26 -21.59 0.24
C GLY A 253 -2.40 -22.31 -0.49
N GLU A 254 -2.04 -23.26 -1.35
CA GLU A 254 -3.02 -24.11 -2.03
C GLU A 254 -3.67 -25.07 -1.03
N ARG A 255 -5.00 -25.11 -1.04
CA ARG A 255 -5.82 -25.95 -0.15
C ARG A 255 -5.90 -27.39 -0.66
N PHE A 256 -6.25 -28.31 0.23
CA PHE A 256 -6.44 -29.74 -0.02
C PHE A 256 -5.19 -30.49 -0.50
N LYS A 257 -4.00 -29.92 -0.28
CA LYS A 257 -2.73 -30.60 -0.54
C LYS A 257 -2.52 -31.79 0.40
N ARG A 258 -1.96 -32.87 -0.15
CA ARG A 258 -1.60 -34.08 0.60
C ARG A 258 -0.11 -34.14 0.91
N GLU A 259 0.48 -32.99 1.19
CA GLU A 259 1.88 -32.77 1.55
C GLU A 259 1.98 -31.60 2.53
N ASN A 260 3.16 -31.39 3.09
CA ASN A 260 3.40 -30.19 3.91
C ASN A 260 3.32 -28.94 3.02
N VAL A 261 2.58 -27.93 3.46
CA VAL A 261 2.51 -26.63 2.81
C VAL A 261 3.20 -25.60 3.68
N LEU A 262 4.09 -24.80 3.09
CA LEU A 262 4.78 -23.70 3.73
C LEU A 262 4.54 -22.42 2.93
N THR A 263 3.70 -21.54 3.44
CA THR A 263 3.31 -20.25 2.84
C THR A 263 4.13 -19.15 3.45
N VAL A 264 5.06 -18.59 2.67
CA VAL A 264 6.07 -17.63 3.13
C VAL A 264 5.74 -16.23 2.63
N ALA A 265 5.93 -15.21 3.48
CA ALA A 265 5.86 -13.80 3.09
C ALA A 265 6.86 -12.95 3.88
N ASP A 266 7.33 -11.86 3.25
CA ASP A 266 8.13 -10.83 3.89
C ASP A 266 7.20 -9.70 4.37
N VAL A 267 6.98 -9.61 5.68
CA VAL A 267 6.12 -8.60 6.32
C VAL A 267 6.91 -7.32 6.58
N ASP A 268 6.32 -6.17 6.27
CA ASP A 268 6.91 -4.85 6.52
C ASP A 268 6.37 -4.21 7.80
N VAL A 269 7.01 -4.49 8.92
CA VAL A 269 6.65 -3.96 10.25
C VAL A 269 6.78 -2.43 10.31
N GLU A 270 7.79 -1.86 9.67
CA GLU A 270 7.98 -0.40 9.67
C GLU A 270 6.81 0.31 8.95
N ARG A 271 6.30 -0.27 7.87
CA ARG A 271 5.10 0.22 7.19
C ARG A 271 3.89 0.23 8.13
N LEU A 272 3.69 -0.85 8.88
CA LEU A 272 2.59 -0.96 9.85
C LEU A 272 2.73 0.09 10.97
N LEU A 273 3.92 0.23 11.53
CA LEU A 273 4.21 1.21 12.57
C LEU A 273 4.03 2.65 12.07
N SER A 274 4.44 2.95 10.83
CA SER A 274 4.23 4.26 10.22
C SER A 274 2.74 4.59 10.09
N GLN A 275 1.94 3.62 9.65
CA GLN A 275 0.49 3.80 9.51
C GLN A 275 -0.22 3.98 10.86
N ARG A 276 0.20 3.26 11.90
CA ARG A 276 -0.33 3.45 13.26
C ARG A 276 0.02 4.83 13.80
N ARG A 277 1.28 5.30 13.64
CA ARG A 277 1.71 6.63 14.08
C ARG A 277 0.96 7.77 13.40
N SER A 278 0.54 7.60 12.16
CA SER A 278 -0.23 8.61 11.43
C SER A 278 -1.74 8.52 11.67
N ASN A 279 -2.23 7.47 12.31
CA ASN A 279 -3.65 7.26 12.60
C ASN A 279 -3.94 7.54 14.07
N MET A 280 -4.36 8.77 14.36
CA MET A 280 -4.67 9.21 15.74
C MET A 280 -5.85 8.48 16.37
N SER A 281 -6.67 7.76 15.59
CA SER A 281 -7.75 6.91 16.10
C SER A 281 -7.26 5.51 16.51
N PHE A 282 -5.99 5.19 16.27
CA PHE A 282 -5.37 3.95 16.75
C PHE A 282 -4.72 4.22 18.11
N GLU A 283 -5.52 4.15 19.17
CA GLU A 283 -5.07 4.38 20.55
C GLU A 283 -4.49 3.11 21.15
N ASN A 284 -3.42 3.26 21.93
CA ASN A 284 -2.87 2.13 22.69
C ASN A 284 -3.74 1.83 23.91
N SER A 285 -3.88 0.55 24.27
CA SER A 285 -4.48 0.16 25.55
C SER A 285 -3.56 0.56 26.71
N ASN A 286 -4.18 0.99 27.81
CA ASN A 286 -3.50 1.21 29.08
C ASN A 286 -3.47 -0.06 29.96
N ASP A 287 -4.05 -1.17 29.48
CA ASP A 287 -4.07 -2.42 30.21
C ASP A 287 -2.67 -3.03 30.26
N LYS A 288 -2.36 -3.62 31.41
CA LYS A 288 -1.08 -4.33 31.58
C LYS A 288 -1.15 -5.67 30.85
N ILE A 289 -0.20 -5.90 29.94
CA ILE A 289 0.04 -7.19 29.31
C ILE A 289 1.50 -7.60 29.57
N GLU A 290 1.74 -8.89 29.65
CA GLU A 290 3.11 -9.40 29.80
C GLU A 290 3.87 -9.32 28.49
N TYR A 291 5.06 -8.73 28.52
CA TYR A 291 5.99 -8.64 27.39
C TYR A 291 7.16 -9.61 27.60
N ILE A 292 7.35 -10.53 26.65
CA ILE A 292 8.49 -11.45 26.67
C ILE A 292 9.36 -11.18 25.46
N LYS A 293 10.63 -10.86 25.69
CA LYS A 293 11.60 -10.68 24.64
C LYS A 293 12.09 -12.03 24.12
N LEU A 294 12.04 -12.20 22.80
CA LEU A 294 12.57 -13.36 22.11
C LEU A 294 14.00 -13.11 21.62
N ASN A 295 14.77 -14.17 21.53
CA ASN A 295 16.15 -14.11 21.04
C ASN A 295 16.20 -14.42 19.55
N LEU A 296 15.99 -13.39 18.71
CA LEU A 296 15.96 -13.47 17.26
C LEU A 296 16.93 -12.44 16.66
N GLU A 297 17.79 -12.85 15.72
CA GLU A 297 18.77 -11.94 15.12
C GLU A 297 18.25 -11.17 13.91
N ASN A 298 17.38 -11.71 13.11
CA ASN A 298 16.72 -11.08 11.94
C ASN A 298 17.61 -10.09 11.15
N LYS A 299 18.85 -10.49 10.80
CA LYS A 299 19.86 -9.59 10.22
C LYS A 299 19.66 -9.28 8.74
N ASN A 300 19.23 -10.25 7.96
CA ASN A 300 19.11 -10.15 6.51
C ASN A 300 17.75 -10.63 6.03
N ASN A 301 17.14 -9.85 5.14
CA ASN A 301 15.94 -10.23 4.42
C ASN A 301 16.17 -9.92 2.93
N ASP A 302 15.97 -10.89 2.05
CA ASP A 302 16.19 -10.79 0.59
C ASP A 302 14.98 -10.20 -0.17
N LEU A 303 13.82 -10.14 0.48
CA LEU A 303 12.53 -9.74 -0.10
C LEU A 303 12.03 -10.67 -1.23
N GLU A 304 12.50 -11.90 -1.30
CA GLU A 304 12.09 -12.84 -2.36
C GLU A 304 10.58 -13.06 -2.38
N ASN A 305 9.96 -13.09 -1.20
CA ASN A 305 8.53 -13.34 -1.02
C ASN A 305 7.72 -12.03 -0.87
N ARG A 306 8.26 -10.90 -1.39
CA ARG A 306 7.57 -9.61 -1.38
C ARG A 306 7.37 -9.10 -2.79
N PHE A 307 6.13 -8.95 -3.20
CA PHE A 307 5.81 -8.16 -4.38
C PHE A 307 5.92 -6.67 -4.05
N VAL A 308 6.66 -5.92 -4.86
CA VAL A 308 6.79 -4.46 -4.78
C VAL A 308 6.31 -3.89 -6.10
N ASP A 309 5.19 -3.19 -6.07
CA ASP A 309 4.61 -2.58 -7.26
C ASP A 309 5.45 -1.39 -7.71
N SER A 310 5.90 -1.39 -8.96
CA SER A 310 6.67 -0.29 -9.55
C SER A 310 5.80 0.94 -9.84
N MET A 311 4.48 0.75 -10.00
CA MET A 311 3.52 1.83 -10.23
C MET A 311 2.44 1.86 -9.14
N PRO A 312 2.77 2.28 -7.90
CA PRO A 312 1.90 2.10 -6.74
C PRO A 312 0.59 2.90 -6.79
N PHE A 313 0.47 3.84 -7.72
CA PHE A 313 -0.75 4.61 -7.95
C PHE A 313 -1.67 3.99 -9.01
N VAL A 314 -1.16 3.04 -9.81
CA VAL A 314 -1.88 2.43 -10.92
C VAL A 314 -2.23 0.98 -10.59
N PRO A 315 -3.50 0.56 -10.62
CA PRO A 315 -3.84 -0.85 -10.41
C PRO A 315 -3.25 -1.74 -11.50
N SER A 316 -2.65 -2.85 -11.10
CA SER A 316 -2.10 -3.85 -12.03
C SER A 316 -3.18 -4.63 -12.79
N ASP A 317 -4.37 -4.80 -12.20
CA ASP A 317 -5.52 -5.49 -12.78
C ASP A 317 -6.35 -4.55 -13.67
N ASN A 318 -6.60 -4.94 -14.91
CA ASN A 318 -7.29 -4.11 -15.91
C ASN A 318 -8.74 -3.78 -15.53
N GLU A 319 -9.50 -4.74 -14.97
CA GLU A 319 -10.89 -4.50 -14.54
C GLU A 319 -10.94 -3.53 -13.37
N LYS A 320 -10.09 -3.76 -12.37
CA LYS A 320 -9.94 -2.85 -11.21
C LYS A 320 -9.44 -1.46 -11.65
N ARG A 321 -8.59 -1.40 -12.70
CA ARG A 321 -8.10 -0.14 -13.25
C ARG A 321 -9.23 0.69 -13.86
N ALA A 322 -10.08 0.08 -14.70
CA ALA A 322 -11.23 0.75 -15.30
C ALA A 322 -12.20 1.30 -14.24
N GLN A 323 -12.53 0.48 -13.21
CA GLN A 323 -13.36 0.91 -12.10
C GLN A 323 -12.75 2.10 -11.34
N ARG A 324 -11.45 2.03 -11.02
CA ARG A 324 -10.76 3.13 -10.33
C ARG A 324 -10.66 4.39 -11.18
N CYS A 325 -10.42 4.28 -12.48
CA CYS A 325 -10.46 5.43 -13.37
C CYS A 325 -11.82 6.12 -13.33
N LYS A 326 -12.92 5.35 -13.39
CA LYS A 326 -14.28 5.88 -13.24
C LYS A 326 -14.49 6.59 -11.91
N GLU A 327 -14.02 6.03 -10.80
CA GLU A 327 -14.10 6.63 -9.47
C GLU A 327 -13.31 7.94 -9.38
N ILE A 328 -12.09 7.97 -9.91
CA ILE A 328 -11.25 9.16 -9.95
C ILE A 328 -11.92 10.27 -10.74
N PHE A 329 -12.42 9.99 -11.94
CA PHE A 329 -13.18 10.95 -12.73
C PHE A 329 -14.41 11.48 -11.99
N ALA A 330 -15.16 10.62 -11.31
CA ALA A 330 -16.31 11.02 -10.53
C ALA A 330 -15.92 11.97 -9.38
N ILE A 331 -14.82 11.70 -8.68
CA ILE A 331 -14.29 12.56 -7.61
C ILE A 331 -13.86 13.92 -8.17
N GLN A 332 -13.06 13.94 -9.25
CA GLN A 332 -12.57 15.17 -9.88
C GLN A 332 -13.72 16.03 -10.41
N ALA A 333 -14.65 15.42 -11.18
CA ALA A 333 -15.78 16.11 -11.77
C ALA A 333 -16.76 16.64 -10.71
N SER A 334 -17.03 15.87 -9.66
CA SER A 334 -17.90 16.31 -8.56
C SER A 334 -17.29 17.48 -7.77
N GLY A 335 -15.98 17.45 -7.52
CA GLY A 335 -15.27 18.55 -6.87
C GLY A 335 -15.34 19.84 -7.68
N LEU A 336 -15.09 19.76 -8.99
CA LEU A 336 -15.18 20.90 -9.89
C LEU A 336 -16.62 21.40 -10.03
N ALA A 337 -17.60 20.51 -10.23
CA ALA A 337 -19.00 20.86 -10.33
C ALA A 337 -19.48 21.62 -9.09
N LYS A 338 -19.14 21.12 -7.88
CA LYS A 338 -19.51 21.81 -6.63
C LYS A 338 -18.89 23.20 -6.52
N ARG A 339 -17.66 23.38 -6.99
CA ARG A 339 -16.99 24.69 -7.01
C ARG A 339 -17.69 25.66 -7.98
N ILE A 340 -18.01 25.22 -9.19
CA ILE A 340 -18.76 26.01 -10.20
C ILE A 340 -20.12 26.45 -9.65
N GLU A 341 -20.88 25.52 -9.08
CA GLU A 341 -22.17 25.77 -8.46
C GLU A 341 -22.08 26.80 -7.31
N HIS A 342 -21.11 26.61 -6.41
CA HIS A 342 -20.94 27.46 -5.23
C HIS A 342 -20.64 28.91 -5.57
N VAL A 343 -19.77 29.16 -6.57
CA VAL A 343 -19.40 30.52 -6.97
C VAL A 343 -20.34 31.12 -7.99
N GLY A 344 -21.37 30.38 -8.43
CA GLY A 344 -22.33 30.84 -9.45
C GLY A 344 -21.69 31.07 -10.82
N SER A 345 -20.63 30.32 -11.16
CA SER A 345 -19.89 30.52 -12.41
C SER A 345 -20.69 30.13 -13.64
N ASN A 346 -20.55 30.92 -14.73
CA ASN A 346 -21.15 30.64 -16.03
C ASN A 346 -20.51 29.46 -16.77
N GLY A 347 -19.41 28.91 -16.24
CA GLY A 347 -18.65 27.85 -16.85
C GLY A 347 -17.17 27.90 -16.43
N VAL A 348 -16.30 27.32 -17.22
CA VAL A 348 -14.86 27.27 -16.92
C VAL A 348 -14.01 27.77 -18.07
N VAL A 349 -12.79 28.22 -17.75
CA VAL A 349 -11.70 28.47 -18.70
C VAL A 349 -10.64 27.41 -18.46
N VAL A 350 -10.12 26.82 -19.52
CA VAL A 350 -9.04 25.81 -19.47
C VAL A 350 -8.00 26.14 -20.53
N GLY A 351 -6.74 26.23 -20.14
CA GLY A 351 -5.62 26.32 -21.08
C GLY A 351 -5.32 24.94 -21.69
N ILE A 352 -5.36 24.83 -23.02
CA ILE A 352 -5.17 23.56 -23.74
C ILE A 352 -3.89 23.63 -24.55
N SER A 353 -2.87 22.93 -24.10
CA SER A 353 -1.58 22.80 -24.79
C SER A 353 -1.56 21.66 -25.82
N GLY A 354 -2.46 20.69 -25.70
CA GLY A 354 -2.44 19.43 -26.46
C GLY A 354 -1.67 18.31 -25.77
N GLY A 355 -1.12 18.55 -24.56
CA GLY A 355 -0.48 17.55 -23.72
C GLY A 355 -1.46 16.84 -22.79
N LEU A 356 -1.01 15.76 -22.13
CA LEU A 356 -1.81 14.86 -21.28
C LEU A 356 -2.58 15.59 -20.16
N ASP A 357 -1.93 16.52 -19.46
CA ASP A 357 -2.50 17.16 -18.26
C ASP A 357 -3.64 18.11 -18.63
N SER A 358 -3.46 18.92 -19.68
CA SER A 358 -4.50 19.81 -20.18
C SER A 358 -5.67 19.02 -20.79
N THR A 359 -5.36 17.90 -21.44
CA THR A 359 -6.37 16.95 -21.95
C THR A 359 -7.19 16.37 -20.82
N LEU A 360 -6.58 15.85 -19.75
CA LEU A 360 -7.28 15.34 -18.58
C LEU A 360 -8.16 16.42 -17.93
N ALA A 361 -7.64 17.63 -17.73
CA ALA A 361 -8.39 18.74 -17.15
C ALA A 361 -9.61 19.13 -18.00
N LEU A 362 -9.49 19.07 -19.33
CA LEU A 362 -10.60 19.31 -20.25
C LEU A 362 -11.68 18.21 -20.13
N LEU A 363 -11.27 16.93 -20.11
CA LEU A 363 -12.18 15.79 -19.96
C LEU A 363 -12.94 15.83 -18.60
N VAL A 364 -12.25 16.19 -17.52
CA VAL A 364 -12.87 16.42 -16.21
C VAL A 364 -13.87 17.59 -16.28
N SER A 365 -13.51 18.68 -16.97
CA SER A 365 -14.39 19.84 -17.14
C SER A 365 -15.67 19.47 -17.90
N VAL A 366 -15.56 18.69 -18.98
CA VAL A 366 -16.73 18.16 -19.72
C VAL A 366 -17.60 17.31 -18.81
N SER A 367 -17.00 16.43 -18.01
CA SER A 367 -17.75 15.61 -17.04
C SER A 367 -18.47 16.46 -15.99
N ALA A 368 -17.83 17.52 -15.49
CA ALA A 368 -18.42 18.44 -14.52
C ALA A 368 -19.59 19.23 -15.13
N MET A 369 -19.47 19.71 -16.39
CA MET A 369 -20.59 20.38 -17.09
C MET A 369 -21.78 19.43 -17.24
N LYS A 370 -21.53 18.18 -17.60
CA LYS A 370 -22.59 17.15 -17.72
C LYS A 370 -23.31 16.93 -16.38
N LEU A 371 -22.59 16.87 -15.25
CA LEU A 371 -23.18 16.74 -13.92
C LEU A 371 -24.08 17.93 -13.56
N LEU A 372 -23.73 19.13 -14.01
CA LEU A 372 -24.49 20.36 -13.77
C LEU A 372 -25.64 20.60 -14.77
N GLY A 373 -25.81 19.73 -15.76
CA GLY A 373 -26.77 19.95 -16.87
C GLY A 373 -26.44 21.17 -17.74
N LYS A 374 -25.16 21.58 -17.75
CA LYS A 374 -24.64 22.67 -18.58
C LYS A 374 -24.10 22.16 -19.92
N ASN A 375 -23.96 23.06 -20.89
CA ASN A 375 -23.44 22.70 -22.21
C ASN A 375 -21.90 22.68 -22.23
N ASN A 376 -21.30 21.86 -23.08
CA ASN A 376 -19.84 21.88 -23.29
C ASN A 376 -19.36 23.22 -23.87
N SER A 377 -20.21 23.97 -24.59
CA SER A 377 -19.93 25.33 -25.06
C SER A 377 -19.72 26.36 -23.92
N ASP A 378 -20.12 26.03 -22.68
CA ASP A 378 -19.83 26.85 -21.51
C ASP A 378 -18.39 26.68 -21.02
N ILE A 379 -17.64 25.72 -21.55
CA ILE A 379 -16.20 25.59 -21.39
C ILE A 379 -15.51 26.47 -22.45
N LEU A 380 -14.67 27.40 -22.00
CA LEU A 380 -13.78 28.16 -22.88
C LEU A 380 -12.39 27.50 -22.88
N GLY A 381 -12.11 26.70 -23.92
CA GLY A 381 -10.78 26.13 -24.15
C GLY A 381 -9.90 27.15 -24.87
N VAL A 382 -8.76 27.46 -24.29
CA VAL A 382 -7.84 28.47 -24.82
C VAL A 382 -6.52 27.80 -25.21
N THR A 383 -6.17 27.85 -26.52
CA THR A 383 -4.84 27.47 -26.96
C THR A 383 -3.99 28.73 -27.20
N MET A 384 -2.75 28.69 -26.72
CA MET A 384 -1.87 29.86 -26.68
C MET A 384 -0.50 29.50 -27.27
N PRO A 385 -0.38 29.48 -28.61
CA PRO A 385 0.88 29.15 -29.25
C PRO A 385 2.00 30.10 -28.81
N GLY A 386 3.11 29.53 -28.34
CA GLY A 386 4.35 30.22 -27.97
C GLY A 386 5.49 29.85 -28.90
N PHE A 387 6.73 29.97 -28.43
CA PHE A 387 7.91 29.66 -29.20
C PHE A 387 8.20 28.17 -29.31
N GLY A 388 7.74 27.37 -28.37
CA GLY A 388 7.98 25.92 -28.30
C GLY A 388 6.81 25.05 -28.78
N THR A 389 5.69 25.63 -29.17
CA THR A 389 4.51 24.88 -29.60
C THR A 389 4.77 24.16 -30.91
N THR A 390 4.55 22.85 -30.96
CA THR A 390 4.68 22.04 -32.19
C THR A 390 3.35 21.95 -32.94
N ASP A 391 3.41 21.68 -34.25
CA ASP A 391 2.19 21.53 -35.06
C ASP A 391 1.31 20.38 -34.59
N ARG A 392 1.90 19.27 -34.14
CA ARG A 392 1.16 18.09 -33.62
C ARG A 392 0.36 18.41 -32.37
N THR A 393 0.98 18.99 -31.35
CA THR A 393 0.31 19.35 -30.11
C THR A 393 -0.74 20.44 -30.31
N TYR A 394 -0.45 21.41 -31.14
CA TYR A 394 -1.43 22.43 -31.56
C TYR A 394 -2.67 21.80 -32.23
N GLN A 395 -2.46 20.90 -33.20
CA GLN A 395 -3.55 20.25 -33.88
C GLN A 395 -4.38 19.38 -32.96
N ASN A 396 -3.73 18.60 -32.07
CA ASN A 396 -4.39 17.81 -31.06
C ASN A 396 -5.28 18.65 -30.13
N ALA A 397 -4.80 19.81 -29.69
CA ALA A 397 -5.57 20.74 -28.89
C ALA A 397 -6.85 21.20 -29.58
N ILE A 398 -6.72 21.66 -30.85
CA ILE A 398 -7.85 22.15 -31.65
C ILE A 398 -8.86 21.04 -31.95
N ASP A 399 -8.40 19.87 -32.39
CA ASP A 399 -9.27 18.77 -32.77
C ASP A 399 -10.00 18.16 -31.59
N LEU A 400 -9.35 18.05 -30.42
CA LEU A 400 -9.98 17.60 -29.20
C LEU A 400 -11.10 18.56 -28.74
N MET A 401 -10.81 19.87 -28.72
CA MET A 401 -11.82 20.87 -28.33
C MET A 401 -13.02 20.85 -29.30
N LYS A 402 -12.79 20.71 -30.60
CA LYS A 402 -13.86 20.57 -31.60
C LYS A 402 -14.69 19.30 -31.39
N SER A 403 -14.05 18.15 -31.15
CA SER A 403 -14.74 16.87 -30.96
C SER A 403 -15.63 16.88 -29.73
N LEU A 404 -15.21 17.59 -28.67
CA LEU A 404 -15.94 17.71 -27.42
C LEU A 404 -17.00 18.85 -27.43
N GLY A 405 -17.09 19.66 -28.49
CA GLY A 405 -18.04 20.77 -28.58
C GLY A 405 -17.75 21.93 -27.62
N VAL A 406 -16.48 22.16 -27.34
CA VAL A 406 -15.99 23.23 -26.44
C VAL A 406 -15.83 24.54 -27.24
N THR A 407 -16.12 25.69 -26.62
CA THR A 407 -15.85 27.00 -27.20
C THR A 407 -14.35 27.24 -27.28
N ILE A 408 -13.83 27.50 -28.48
CA ILE A 408 -12.40 27.60 -28.73
C ILE A 408 -11.98 29.07 -28.86
N LYS A 409 -10.85 29.39 -28.22
CA LYS A 409 -10.16 30.67 -28.41
C LYS A 409 -8.67 30.41 -28.62
N GLU A 410 -8.12 31.02 -29.65
CA GLU A 410 -6.68 31.03 -29.93
C GLU A 410 -6.08 32.39 -29.69
N ILE A 411 -4.96 32.45 -28.96
CA ILE A 411 -4.23 33.69 -28.65
C ILE A 411 -2.73 33.40 -28.72
N SER A 412 -2.03 33.99 -29.67
CA SER A 412 -0.57 33.95 -29.72
C SER A 412 0.02 34.80 -28.58
N ILE A 413 0.97 34.22 -27.84
CA ILE A 413 1.68 34.92 -26.75
C ILE A 413 3.03 35.49 -27.20
N LYS A 414 3.44 35.29 -28.46
CA LYS A 414 4.79 35.60 -28.95
C LYS A 414 5.14 37.08 -28.81
N ASP A 415 4.26 37.97 -29.32
CA ASP A 415 4.52 39.40 -29.31
C ASP A 415 4.55 39.97 -27.89
N ALA A 416 3.63 39.54 -27.00
CA ALA A 416 3.60 39.94 -25.62
C ALA A 416 4.87 39.48 -24.88
N CYS A 417 5.33 38.27 -25.10
CA CYS A 417 6.57 37.75 -24.49
C CYS A 417 7.80 38.51 -24.99
N VAL A 418 7.87 38.87 -26.29
CA VAL A 418 8.98 39.68 -26.83
C VAL A 418 9.00 41.06 -26.21
N LEU A 419 7.84 41.72 -26.11
CA LEU A 419 7.72 43.03 -25.46
C LEU A 419 8.14 42.96 -24.01
N HIS A 420 7.64 41.97 -23.24
CA HIS A 420 7.98 41.77 -21.85
C HIS A 420 9.49 41.52 -21.64
N MET A 421 10.12 40.67 -22.47
CA MET A 421 11.57 40.43 -22.40
C MET A 421 12.36 41.73 -22.66
N LYS A 422 11.92 42.54 -23.61
CA LYS A 422 12.53 43.85 -23.87
C LYS A 422 12.40 44.78 -22.66
N ASP A 423 11.24 44.82 -22.02
CA ASP A 423 10.99 45.69 -20.85
C ASP A 423 11.86 45.35 -19.63
N ILE A 424 12.20 44.04 -19.46
CA ILE A 424 13.09 43.55 -18.40
C ILE A 424 14.56 43.44 -18.84
N GLU A 425 14.92 43.99 -20.03
CA GLU A 425 16.27 43.98 -20.60
C GLU A 425 16.87 42.57 -20.76
N HIS A 426 16.01 41.53 -21.02
CA HIS A 426 16.42 40.17 -21.27
C HIS A 426 16.63 39.93 -22.77
N ASP A 427 17.80 39.39 -23.13
CA ASP A 427 18.08 39.01 -24.51
C ASP A 427 17.26 37.76 -24.90
N SER A 428 16.31 37.92 -25.80
CA SER A 428 15.44 36.85 -26.28
C SER A 428 16.16 35.71 -27.02
N SER A 429 17.45 35.87 -27.37
CA SER A 429 18.29 34.78 -27.89
C SER A 429 18.73 33.81 -26.79
N VAL A 430 18.79 34.23 -25.55
CA VAL A 430 19.17 33.40 -24.38
C VAL A 430 17.96 32.59 -23.94
N LYS A 431 18.04 31.28 -24.11
CA LYS A 431 16.93 30.32 -23.80
C LYS A 431 17.07 29.77 -22.37
N ASP A 432 17.11 30.68 -21.41
CA ASP A 432 17.21 30.36 -19.97
C ASP A 432 15.84 30.24 -19.28
N ILE A 433 15.86 30.09 -17.95
CA ILE A 433 14.66 29.97 -17.13
C ILE A 433 13.76 31.23 -17.19
N THR A 434 14.33 32.42 -17.47
CA THR A 434 13.58 33.66 -17.64
C THR A 434 12.75 33.60 -18.91
N TYR A 435 13.35 33.15 -19.99
CA TYR A 435 12.68 32.91 -21.26
C TYR A 435 11.51 31.94 -21.17
N GLU A 436 11.70 30.83 -20.45
CA GLU A 436 10.64 29.82 -20.23
C GLU A 436 9.52 30.38 -19.34
N ASN A 437 9.88 30.96 -18.20
CA ASN A 437 8.91 31.44 -17.21
C ASN A 437 8.08 32.64 -17.72
N THR A 438 8.61 33.48 -18.60
CA THR A 438 7.87 34.57 -19.22
C THR A 438 6.68 34.01 -20.01
N GLN A 439 6.87 32.98 -20.83
CA GLN A 439 5.80 32.37 -21.60
C GLN A 439 4.73 31.73 -20.69
N ALA A 440 5.14 31.02 -19.64
CA ALA A 440 4.21 30.37 -18.72
C ALA A 440 3.35 31.40 -17.97
N ARG A 441 3.94 32.52 -17.52
CA ARG A 441 3.20 33.59 -16.81
C ARG A 441 2.27 34.35 -17.75
N GLU A 442 2.68 34.62 -18.98
CA GLU A 442 1.82 35.27 -19.97
C GLU A 442 0.56 34.45 -20.24
N ARG A 443 0.71 33.12 -20.44
CA ARG A 443 -0.45 32.22 -20.57
C ARG A 443 -1.37 32.30 -19.37
N THR A 444 -0.82 32.28 -18.17
CA THR A 444 -1.60 32.30 -16.93
C THR A 444 -2.35 33.61 -16.75
N GLN A 445 -1.72 34.77 -17.02
CA GLN A 445 -2.34 36.08 -16.98
C GLN A 445 -3.55 36.14 -17.92
N ILE A 446 -3.39 35.76 -19.19
CA ILE A 446 -4.46 35.72 -20.18
C ILE A 446 -5.63 34.86 -19.70
N LEU A 447 -5.36 33.68 -19.12
CA LEU A 447 -6.40 32.77 -18.65
C LEU A 447 -7.20 33.36 -17.49
N PHE A 448 -6.55 34.01 -16.53
CA PHE A 448 -7.22 34.69 -15.41
C PHE A 448 -8.09 35.86 -15.90
N ASP A 449 -7.58 36.66 -16.82
CA ASP A 449 -8.33 37.81 -17.37
C ASP A 449 -9.53 37.36 -18.21
N LEU A 450 -9.39 36.27 -18.97
CA LEU A 450 -10.53 35.67 -19.68
C LEU A 450 -11.56 35.08 -18.71
N ALA A 451 -11.12 34.47 -17.62
CA ALA A 451 -12.03 33.98 -16.59
C ALA A 451 -12.86 35.13 -15.97
N ASN A 452 -12.21 36.23 -15.61
CA ASN A 452 -12.88 37.44 -15.13
C ASN A 452 -13.83 38.04 -16.17
N LYS A 453 -13.36 38.22 -17.41
CA LYS A 453 -14.15 38.80 -18.50
C LYS A 453 -15.43 38.04 -18.79
N HIS A 454 -15.42 36.71 -18.68
CA HIS A 454 -16.55 35.84 -19.02
C HIS A 454 -17.32 35.34 -17.79
N GLY A 455 -16.97 35.77 -16.57
CA GLY A 455 -17.60 35.27 -15.33
C GLY A 455 -17.44 33.74 -15.17
N LYS A 456 -16.26 33.22 -15.52
CA LYS A 456 -15.93 31.80 -15.51
C LYS A 456 -14.83 31.49 -14.46
N LEU A 457 -14.70 30.19 -14.12
CA LEU A 457 -13.68 29.69 -13.22
C LEU A 457 -12.48 29.18 -14.02
N LEU A 458 -11.25 29.58 -13.68
CA LEU A 458 -10.05 29.02 -14.27
C LEU A 458 -9.69 27.67 -13.64
N VAL A 459 -9.64 26.64 -14.48
CA VAL A 459 -9.26 25.26 -14.09
C VAL A 459 -7.75 25.05 -14.30
N GLY A 460 -7.07 24.58 -13.24
CA GLY A 460 -5.66 24.24 -13.29
C GLY A 460 -5.42 22.82 -13.81
N THR A 461 -4.32 22.66 -14.53
CA THR A 461 -3.95 21.41 -15.21
C THR A 461 -2.80 20.67 -14.54
N GLY A 462 -2.01 21.32 -13.66
CA GLY A 462 -0.83 20.73 -13.02
C GLY A 462 -1.15 19.49 -12.20
N ASP A 463 -0.31 18.47 -12.30
CA ASP A 463 -0.47 17.17 -11.65
C ASP A 463 0.35 17.02 -10.37
N LEU A 464 0.16 15.89 -9.66
CA LEU A 464 0.81 15.60 -8.39
C LEU A 464 2.34 15.47 -8.53
N SER A 465 2.83 14.87 -9.60
CA SER A 465 4.26 14.62 -9.82
C SER A 465 5.02 15.92 -10.12
N GLU A 466 4.40 16.81 -10.89
CA GLU A 466 4.92 18.17 -11.15
C GLU A 466 5.01 18.97 -9.84
N LEU A 467 3.96 18.91 -9.01
CA LEU A 467 3.96 19.54 -7.68
C LEU A 467 5.03 18.95 -6.76
N ALA A 468 5.25 17.63 -6.79
CA ALA A 468 6.29 16.98 -5.99
C ALA A 468 7.69 17.45 -6.36
N MET A 469 7.98 17.48 -7.66
CA MET A 469 9.28 17.89 -8.21
C MET A 469 9.46 19.42 -8.30
N GLY A 470 8.39 20.19 -8.08
CA GLY A 470 8.38 21.63 -8.32
C GLY A 470 8.64 21.97 -9.80
N TRP A 471 8.26 21.07 -10.70
CA TRP A 471 8.40 21.23 -12.15
C TRP A 471 7.23 22.04 -12.70
N CYS A 472 7.15 23.28 -12.30
CA CYS A 472 6.15 24.25 -12.70
C CYS A 472 6.70 25.67 -12.49
N THR A 473 6.22 26.61 -13.24
CA THR A 473 6.57 28.02 -13.05
C THR A 473 5.78 28.63 -11.91
N TYR A 474 6.49 29.11 -10.88
CA TYR A 474 5.85 29.81 -9.76
C TYR A 474 5.06 31.03 -10.26
N ASN A 475 3.82 31.14 -9.82
CA ASN A 475 2.85 32.16 -10.28
C ASN A 475 2.64 32.14 -11.82
N GLY A 476 2.77 30.96 -12.41
CA GLY A 476 2.49 30.68 -13.82
C GLY A 476 1.52 29.50 -13.90
N ASP A 477 1.91 28.44 -14.61
CA ASP A 477 1.11 27.24 -14.85
C ASP A 477 0.69 26.50 -13.55
N HIS A 478 1.37 26.71 -12.44
CA HIS A 478 0.97 26.12 -11.15
C HIS A 478 -0.22 26.82 -10.49
N MET A 479 -0.65 28.00 -10.97
CA MET A 479 -1.76 28.77 -10.41
C MET A 479 -3.04 28.61 -11.18
N SER A 480 -4.15 28.56 -10.45
CA SER A 480 -5.51 28.50 -10.99
C SER A 480 -6.52 28.84 -9.89
N MET A 481 -7.81 28.86 -10.24
CA MET A 481 -8.89 29.02 -9.25
C MET A 481 -9.32 27.68 -8.65
N TYR A 482 -9.07 26.56 -9.35
CA TYR A 482 -9.31 25.20 -8.88
C TYR A 482 -8.46 24.20 -9.67
N GLY A 483 -7.61 23.41 -9.01
CA GLY A 483 -6.75 22.41 -9.65
C GLY A 483 -7.40 21.03 -9.69
N VAL A 484 -7.75 20.52 -10.84
CA VAL A 484 -8.44 19.21 -10.92
C VAL A 484 -7.49 18.01 -10.88
N ASN A 485 -6.23 18.19 -11.33
CA ASN A 485 -5.24 17.10 -11.43
C ASN A 485 -4.23 17.07 -10.27
N ALA A 486 -4.26 18.04 -9.36
CA ALA A 486 -3.21 18.23 -8.33
C ALA A 486 -2.99 17.03 -7.38
N SER A 487 -3.89 16.07 -7.36
CA SER A 487 -3.78 14.81 -6.60
C SER A 487 -3.66 13.56 -7.49
N VAL A 488 -3.44 13.74 -8.80
CA VAL A 488 -3.26 12.67 -9.78
C VAL A 488 -1.81 12.63 -10.21
N PRO A 489 -1.05 11.54 -9.98
CA PRO A 489 0.35 11.44 -10.41
C PRO A 489 0.45 11.25 -11.94
N LYS A 490 1.57 11.69 -12.52
CA LYS A 490 1.83 11.63 -13.97
C LYS A 490 1.63 10.23 -14.55
N THR A 491 2.08 9.20 -13.84
CA THR A 491 1.90 7.81 -14.25
C THR A 491 0.44 7.41 -14.36
N LEU A 492 -0.45 7.96 -13.55
CA LEU A 492 -1.89 7.68 -13.58
C LEU A 492 -2.64 8.53 -14.63
N VAL A 493 -2.18 9.75 -14.94
CA VAL A 493 -2.80 10.63 -15.96
C VAL A 493 -2.96 9.89 -17.29
N LYS A 494 -1.92 9.19 -17.72
CA LYS A 494 -1.93 8.39 -18.95
C LYS A 494 -3.09 7.39 -18.99
N TYR A 495 -3.28 6.62 -17.92
CA TYR A 495 -4.34 5.61 -17.84
C TYR A 495 -5.75 6.21 -17.75
N LEU A 496 -5.88 7.39 -17.16
CA LEU A 496 -7.16 8.11 -17.14
C LEU A 496 -7.55 8.58 -18.55
N VAL A 497 -6.63 9.12 -19.31
CA VAL A 497 -6.88 9.53 -20.71
C VAL A 497 -7.17 8.30 -21.57
N GLU A 498 -6.41 7.22 -21.43
CA GLU A 498 -6.64 5.94 -22.11
C GLU A 498 -8.03 5.35 -21.79
N TYR A 499 -8.46 5.40 -20.52
CA TYR A 499 -9.79 4.97 -20.13
C TYR A 499 -10.88 5.75 -20.89
N VAL A 500 -10.75 7.08 -20.97
CA VAL A 500 -11.73 7.89 -21.72
C VAL A 500 -11.67 7.58 -23.20
N ALA A 501 -10.49 7.40 -23.80
CA ALA A 501 -10.34 7.01 -25.20
C ALA A 501 -11.11 5.72 -25.52
N ASN A 502 -10.99 4.71 -24.65
CA ASN A 502 -11.64 3.41 -24.82
C ASN A 502 -13.17 3.43 -24.71
N VAL A 503 -13.77 4.47 -24.10
CA VAL A 503 -15.23 4.60 -23.94
C VAL A 503 -15.84 5.72 -24.79
N SER A 504 -15.02 6.44 -25.56
CA SER A 504 -15.44 7.54 -26.44
C SER A 504 -15.84 7.04 -27.84
N ASP A 505 -16.47 7.92 -28.63
CA ASP A 505 -16.65 7.69 -30.06
C ASP A 505 -15.30 7.63 -30.79
N LYS A 506 -15.28 7.00 -31.99
CA LYS A 506 -14.04 6.72 -32.72
C LYS A 506 -13.22 7.97 -32.98
N LYS A 507 -13.84 9.09 -33.34
CA LYS A 507 -13.12 10.33 -33.67
C LYS A 507 -12.39 10.91 -32.47
N THR A 508 -13.07 10.98 -31.33
CA THR A 508 -12.51 11.44 -30.05
C THR A 508 -11.42 10.46 -29.56
N ALA A 509 -11.65 9.15 -29.70
CA ALA A 509 -10.68 8.12 -29.33
C ALA A 509 -9.37 8.26 -30.12
N ASP A 510 -9.44 8.40 -31.44
CA ASP A 510 -8.25 8.53 -32.30
C ASP A 510 -7.39 9.75 -31.88
N ILE A 511 -8.01 10.88 -31.55
CA ILE A 511 -7.31 12.08 -31.06
C ILE A 511 -6.65 11.81 -29.69
N LEU A 512 -7.38 11.17 -28.77
CA LEU A 512 -6.85 10.87 -27.42
C LEU A 512 -5.68 9.87 -27.49
N PHE A 513 -5.71 8.89 -28.40
CA PHE A 513 -4.57 7.99 -28.62
C PHE A 513 -3.37 8.72 -29.21
N ASP A 514 -3.55 9.72 -30.09
CA ASP A 514 -2.44 10.53 -30.58
C ASP A 514 -1.82 11.40 -29.47
N VAL A 515 -2.64 11.95 -28.57
CA VAL A 515 -2.16 12.65 -27.36
C VAL A 515 -1.34 11.70 -26.47
N LEU A 516 -1.81 10.46 -26.27
CA LEU A 516 -1.11 9.44 -25.48
C LEU A 516 0.26 9.05 -26.06
N ASP A 517 0.40 9.10 -27.38
CA ASP A 517 1.64 8.79 -28.10
C ASP A 517 2.60 9.99 -28.22
N THR A 518 2.18 11.17 -27.76
CA THR A 518 2.99 12.38 -27.78
C THR A 518 3.94 12.42 -26.57
N PRO A 519 5.26 12.64 -26.76
CA PRO A 519 6.21 12.75 -25.66
C PRO A 519 5.89 13.91 -24.70
N VAL A 520 6.09 13.70 -23.40
CA VAL A 520 5.89 14.74 -22.38
C VAL A 520 6.97 15.80 -22.48
N SER A 521 6.56 17.05 -22.74
CA SER A 521 7.45 18.22 -22.89
C SER A 521 6.80 19.47 -22.30
N PRO A 522 7.57 20.41 -21.73
CA PRO A 522 7.04 21.70 -21.29
C PRO A 522 6.70 22.66 -22.45
N GLU A 523 7.15 22.36 -23.69
CA GLU A 523 6.91 23.15 -24.92
C GLU A 523 7.23 24.65 -24.78
N LEU A 524 8.29 24.97 -24.05
CA LEU A 524 8.74 26.34 -23.81
C LEU A 524 9.97 26.73 -24.65
N LEU A 525 10.76 25.72 -25.07
CA LEU A 525 11.89 25.91 -25.97
C LEU A 525 11.47 25.64 -27.42
N PRO A 526 12.03 26.37 -28.41
CA PRO A 526 11.79 26.11 -29.82
C PRO A 526 12.09 24.65 -30.19
N PRO A 527 11.33 24.06 -31.14
CA PRO A 527 11.64 22.72 -31.66
C PRO A 527 13.03 22.68 -32.30
N ASP A 528 13.57 21.46 -32.47
CA ASP A 528 14.83 21.25 -33.19
C ASP A 528 14.69 21.56 -34.68
N GLU A 529 15.81 21.49 -35.45
CA GLU A 529 15.85 21.77 -36.90
C GLU A 529 14.91 20.87 -37.72
N ASN A 530 14.46 19.75 -37.16
CA ASN A 530 13.54 18.80 -37.79
C ASN A 530 12.08 18.97 -37.32
N GLY A 531 11.79 19.97 -36.48
CA GLY A 531 10.46 20.23 -35.95
C GLY A 531 10.08 19.33 -34.76
N ASN A 532 11.01 18.53 -34.20
CA ASN A 532 10.76 17.67 -33.06
C ASN A 532 10.91 18.42 -31.73
N ILE A 533 10.34 17.87 -30.68
CA ILE A 533 10.47 18.38 -29.32
C ILE A 533 11.94 18.39 -28.89
N ALA A 534 12.52 19.58 -28.72
CA ALA A 534 13.93 19.77 -28.36
C ALA A 534 14.24 19.39 -26.90
N GLN A 535 13.24 19.42 -26.00
CA GLN A 535 13.43 19.17 -24.58
C GLN A 535 12.39 18.19 -24.07
N LYS A 536 12.81 16.98 -23.70
CA LYS A 536 11.97 16.05 -22.95
C LYS A 536 12.10 16.33 -21.45
N THR A 537 10.99 16.39 -20.76
CA THR A 537 10.97 16.64 -19.30
C THR A 537 11.83 15.61 -18.55
N GLU A 538 11.72 14.34 -18.90
CA GLU A 538 12.43 13.25 -18.22
C GLU A 538 13.96 13.28 -18.40
N ASP A 539 14.48 13.93 -19.43
CA ASP A 539 15.93 14.10 -19.60
C ASP A 539 16.51 15.01 -18.50
N ASN A 540 15.72 15.98 -18.04
CA ASN A 540 16.13 16.97 -17.04
C ASN A 540 15.87 16.54 -15.59
N ILE A 541 14.70 15.96 -15.34
CA ILE A 541 14.28 15.62 -13.97
C ILE A 541 14.33 14.11 -13.69
N GLY A 542 14.43 13.26 -14.72
CA GLY A 542 14.38 11.80 -14.61
C GLY A 542 12.99 11.22 -14.85
N PRO A 543 12.90 9.88 -14.93
CA PRO A 543 11.65 9.17 -15.21
C PRO A 543 10.58 9.42 -14.15
N TYR A 544 9.37 9.82 -14.57
CA TYR A 544 8.26 10.06 -13.66
C TYR A 544 7.85 8.81 -12.86
N GLU A 545 7.99 7.62 -13.43
CA GLU A 545 7.68 6.39 -12.69
C GLU A 545 8.56 6.19 -11.45
N LEU A 546 9.85 6.59 -11.51
CA LEU A 546 10.72 6.59 -10.34
C LEU A 546 10.30 7.63 -9.32
N HIS A 547 9.95 8.86 -9.77
CA HIS A 547 9.53 9.92 -8.89
C HIS A 547 8.20 9.62 -8.19
N ASP A 548 7.24 9.06 -8.90
CA ASP A 548 5.96 8.64 -8.34
C ASP A 548 6.15 7.50 -7.32
N PHE A 549 7.04 6.55 -7.62
CA PHE A 549 7.42 5.51 -6.66
C PHE A 549 8.08 6.08 -5.40
N PHE A 550 9.01 7.02 -5.56
CA PHE A 550 9.66 7.67 -4.41
C PHE A 550 8.67 8.50 -3.61
N LEU A 551 7.82 9.28 -4.28
CA LEU A 551 6.77 10.09 -3.68
C LEU A 551 5.81 9.24 -2.83
N TYR A 552 5.34 8.13 -3.38
CA TYR A 552 4.44 7.22 -2.69
C TYR A 552 5.05 6.68 -1.39
N ASN A 553 6.27 6.17 -1.47
CA ASN A 553 6.95 5.58 -0.32
C ASN A 553 7.37 6.63 0.72
N PHE A 554 7.79 7.81 0.29
CA PHE A 554 8.22 8.88 1.17
C PHE A 554 7.03 9.54 1.90
N VAL A 555 6.01 10.00 1.17
CA VAL A 555 4.89 10.76 1.76
C VAL A 555 3.93 9.86 2.53
N ARG A 556 3.60 8.69 1.96
CA ARG A 556 2.62 7.80 2.59
C ARG A 556 3.14 7.04 3.80
N PHE A 557 4.41 6.63 3.78
CA PHE A 557 4.99 5.77 4.81
C PHE A 557 6.15 6.39 5.58
N GLY A 558 6.68 7.53 5.13
CA GLY A 558 7.83 8.17 5.76
C GLY A 558 9.10 7.31 5.73
N PHE A 559 9.26 6.47 4.70
CA PHE A 559 10.42 5.59 4.61
C PHE A 559 11.72 6.36 4.40
N GLU A 560 12.80 5.86 4.99
CA GLU A 560 14.14 6.38 4.79
C GLU A 560 14.66 6.10 3.37
N LYS A 561 15.62 6.90 2.93
CA LYS A 561 16.23 6.84 1.59
C LYS A 561 16.72 5.43 1.22
N ASN A 562 17.43 4.73 2.11
CA ASN A 562 17.98 3.41 1.81
C ASN A 562 16.91 2.34 1.65
N LYS A 563 15.82 2.43 2.41
CA LYS A 563 14.66 1.56 2.26
C LYS A 563 13.96 1.82 0.92
N ILE A 564 13.70 3.09 0.58
CA ILE A 564 13.11 3.47 -0.72
C ILE A 564 13.98 2.96 -1.87
N LYS A 565 15.31 3.15 -1.79
CA LYS A 565 16.25 2.63 -2.79
C LYS A 565 16.14 1.12 -2.94
N ARG A 566 16.12 0.38 -1.83
CA ARG A 566 16.01 -1.09 -1.84
C ARG A 566 14.70 -1.57 -2.46
N LEU A 567 13.58 -0.93 -2.10
CA LEU A 567 12.28 -1.24 -2.70
C LEU A 567 12.27 -0.91 -4.20
N ALA A 568 12.87 0.20 -4.62
CA ALA A 568 12.98 0.57 -6.03
C ALA A 568 13.83 -0.42 -6.83
N LEU A 569 14.97 -0.89 -6.28
CA LEU A 569 15.78 -1.93 -6.91
C LEU A 569 14.98 -3.22 -7.15
N LYS A 570 14.12 -3.59 -6.21
CA LYS A 570 13.22 -4.74 -6.37
C LYS A 570 12.11 -4.47 -7.40
N ALA A 571 11.47 -3.29 -7.32
CA ALA A 571 10.33 -2.94 -8.17
C ALA A 571 10.70 -2.74 -9.64
N PHE A 572 11.91 -2.26 -9.90
CA PHE A 572 12.41 -1.94 -11.24
C PHE A 572 13.58 -2.85 -11.66
N ASP A 573 13.62 -4.07 -11.11
CA ASP A 573 14.64 -5.05 -11.47
C ASP A 573 14.69 -5.27 -12.99
N GLY A 574 15.90 -5.28 -13.55
CA GLY A 574 16.14 -5.37 -14.99
C GLY A 574 15.84 -4.10 -15.79
N LYS A 575 15.24 -3.03 -15.21
CA LYS A 575 14.91 -1.78 -15.88
C LYS A 575 15.89 -0.63 -15.56
N TYR A 576 16.22 -0.47 -14.27
CA TYR A 576 17.14 0.57 -13.81
C TYR A 576 18.22 -0.01 -12.90
N ASP A 577 19.46 0.42 -13.09
CA ASP A 577 20.56 0.06 -12.22
C ASP A 577 20.57 0.89 -10.91
N GLU A 578 21.34 0.43 -9.94
CA GLU A 578 21.46 1.07 -8.62
C GLU A 578 21.96 2.52 -8.72
N ARG A 579 22.84 2.82 -9.66
CA ARG A 579 23.40 4.17 -9.86
C ARG A 579 22.31 5.13 -10.34
N THR A 580 21.49 4.72 -11.29
CA THR A 580 20.36 5.48 -11.82
C THR A 580 19.32 5.74 -10.75
N ILE A 581 18.90 4.71 -10.00
CA ILE A 581 17.94 4.86 -8.89
C ILE A 581 18.49 5.81 -7.82
N SER A 582 19.74 5.65 -7.40
CA SER A 582 20.37 6.51 -6.38
C SER A 582 20.50 7.96 -6.83
N LYS A 583 20.83 8.20 -8.10
CA LYS A 583 20.90 9.54 -8.71
C LYS A 583 19.52 10.22 -8.62
N TRP A 584 18.48 9.57 -9.13
CA TRP A 584 17.16 10.18 -9.22
C TRP A 584 16.46 10.29 -7.87
N LEU A 585 16.70 9.37 -6.94
CA LEU A 585 16.22 9.51 -5.56
C LEU A 585 16.85 10.73 -4.86
N THR A 586 18.13 11.00 -5.11
CA THR A 586 18.79 12.20 -4.58
C THR A 586 18.23 13.48 -5.20
N VAL A 587 17.99 13.48 -6.52
CA VAL A 587 17.35 14.61 -7.22
C VAL A 587 15.94 14.84 -6.71
N PHE A 588 15.13 13.77 -6.58
CA PHE A 588 13.79 13.83 -6.00
C PHE A 588 13.80 14.50 -4.63
N THR A 589 14.64 13.98 -3.71
CA THR A 589 14.69 14.50 -2.33
C THR A 589 15.03 15.99 -2.31
N LYS A 590 16.07 16.42 -3.02
CA LYS A 590 16.48 17.83 -3.09
C LYS A 590 15.36 18.72 -3.65
N ARG A 591 14.79 18.33 -4.80
CA ARG A 591 13.75 19.11 -5.45
C ARG A 591 12.47 19.15 -4.62
N PHE A 592 12.07 18.03 -4.01
CA PHE A 592 10.90 17.96 -3.13
C PHE A 592 10.99 18.97 -2.00
N PHE A 593 12.13 19.10 -1.33
CA PHE A 593 12.32 20.06 -0.24
C PHE A 593 12.40 21.50 -0.74
N ILE A 594 13.27 21.79 -1.70
CA ILE A 594 13.49 23.15 -2.22
C ILE A 594 12.20 23.74 -2.82
N SER A 595 11.34 22.91 -3.39
CA SER A 595 10.11 23.35 -4.05
C SER A 595 8.91 23.51 -3.13
N GLN A 596 9.04 23.33 -1.82
CA GLN A 596 7.91 23.43 -0.89
C GLN A 596 7.21 24.79 -0.94
N PHE A 597 7.93 25.87 -1.12
CA PHE A 597 7.33 27.21 -1.23
C PHE A 597 6.30 27.31 -2.37
N LYS A 598 6.49 26.55 -3.47
CA LYS A 598 5.51 26.46 -4.55
C LYS A 598 4.24 25.75 -4.10
N ARG A 599 4.37 24.66 -3.32
CA ARG A 599 3.24 23.92 -2.79
C ARG A 599 2.46 24.65 -1.70
N SER A 600 3.11 25.56 -0.99
CA SER A 600 2.46 26.33 0.08
C SER A 600 1.31 27.22 -0.41
N CYS A 601 1.28 27.58 -1.69
CA CYS A 601 0.26 28.44 -2.29
C CYS A 601 -0.55 27.77 -3.42
N ILE A 602 -0.54 26.45 -3.51
CA ILE A 602 -1.32 25.76 -4.56
C ILE A 602 -2.83 25.98 -4.38
N PRO A 603 -3.58 26.02 -5.49
CA PRO A 603 -5.04 26.10 -5.50
C PRO A 603 -5.70 24.95 -4.72
N ASP A 604 -6.96 25.15 -4.35
CA ASP A 604 -7.81 24.05 -3.88
C ASP A 604 -7.97 23.00 -4.96
N SER A 605 -8.04 21.72 -4.52
CA SER A 605 -8.17 20.58 -5.41
C SER A 605 -8.83 19.39 -4.71
N PRO A 606 -9.49 18.47 -5.44
CA PRO A 606 -10.01 17.26 -4.85
C PRO A 606 -8.86 16.28 -4.54
N LYS A 607 -8.92 15.61 -3.40
CA LYS A 607 -8.05 14.49 -3.10
C LYS A 607 -8.63 13.22 -3.74
N VAL A 608 -7.92 12.61 -4.68
CA VAL A 608 -8.39 11.41 -5.40
C VAL A 608 -7.70 10.12 -4.96
N GLY A 609 -6.47 10.18 -4.49
CA GLY A 609 -5.67 9.04 -4.07
C GLY A 609 -5.24 9.09 -2.62
N SER A 610 -4.40 8.12 -2.23
CA SER A 610 -3.88 8.02 -0.86
C SER A 610 -2.78 9.03 -0.53
N VAL A 611 -2.27 9.77 -1.53
CA VAL A 611 -1.25 10.81 -1.39
C VAL A 611 -1.77 12.11 -2.00
N SER A 612 -1.62 13.20 -1.27
CA SER A 612 -1.87 14.56 -1.73
C SER A 612 -0.80 15.49 -1.14
N LEU A 613 -0.43 16.55 -1.87
CA LEU A 613 0.57 17.52 -1.43
C LEU A 613 -0.05 18.87 -1.03
N SER A 614 -1.38 18.92 -0.86
CA SER A 614 -2.05 20.10 -0.37
C SER A 614 -1.56 20.48 1.04
N PRO A 615 -1.13 21.72 1.28
CA PRO A 615 -0.73 22.19 2.60
C PRO A 615 -1.90 22.24 3.60
N ARG A 616 -3.12 22.13 3.11
CA ARG A 616 -4.36 22.03 3.91
C ARG A 616 -4.73 20.58 4.26
N GLY A 617 -4.03 19.60 3.69
CA GLY A 617 -4.32 18.17 3.79
C GLY A 617 -3.14 17.32 4.29
N ASP A 618 -2.64 16.43 3.45
CA ASP A 618 -1.74 15.34 3.83
C ASP A 618 -0.30 15.77 4.15
N TRP A 619 0.19 16.89 3.56
CA TRP A 619 1.59 17.27 3.68
C TRP A 619 1.77 18.73 4.08
N ARG A 620 2.19 18.95 5.33
CA ARG A 620 2.47 20.27 5.90
C ARG A 620 3.95 20.36 6.27
N MET A 621 4.75 20.89 5.37
CA MET A 621 6.19 21.06 5.56
C MET A 621 6.55 22.54 5.54
N PRO A 622 7.48 23.03 6.40
CA PRO A 622 8.04 24.37 6.26
C PRO A 622 8.73 24.56 4.91
N SER A 623 8.59 25.75 4.31
CA SER A 623 9.16 26.04 2.98
C SER A 623 10.68 26.11 2.95
N ASP A 624 11.31 26.27 4.12
CA ASP A 624 12.74 26.41 4.36
C ASP A 624 13.37 25.21 5.09
N ALA A 625 12.66 24.07 5.11
CA ALA A 625 13.19 22.84 5.71
C ALA A 625 14.43 22.34 4.98
N SER A 626 15.46 21.95 5.74
CA SER A 626 16.68 21.35 5.18
C SER A 626 16.46 19.89 4.79
N PHE A 627 17.00 19.50 3.65
CA PHE A 627 17.01 18.12 3.17
C PHE A 627 18.22 17.30 3.62
N ASN A 628 19.18 17.88 4.35
CA ASN A 628 20.47 17.25 4.64
C ASN A 628 20.37 15.91 5.39
N ALA A 629 19.36 15.77 6.26
CA ALA A 629 19.10 14.51 6.97
C ALA A 629 18.46 13.41 6.09
N PHE A 630 18.01 13.76 4.88
CA PHE A 630 17.24 12.87 4.00
C PHE A 630 18.01 12.43 2.75
N ILE A 631 19.26 12.89 2.54
CA ILE A 631 20.10 12.55 1.38
C ILE A 631 21.29 11.65 1.73
#